data_664a9543b31c708fc8a3ecf8d30de0d5
#
_entry.id   664a9543b31c708fc8a3ecf8d30de0d5
#
_cell.length_a   1.000
_cell.length_b   1.000
_cell.length_c   1.000
_cell.angle_alpha   90.00
_cell.angle_beta   90.00
_cell.angle_gamma   90.00
#
_symmetry.space_group_name_H-M   'P 1'
#
loop_
_entity.id
_entity.type
_entity.pdbx_description
1 polymer ?
#
loop_
_entity_poly.entity_id
_entity_poly.type
_entity_poly.pdbx_seq_one_letter_code
_entity_poly.pdbx_strand_id
1 'polypeptide(L)'
;MALFEHVFMLRQDLSSTDLESAIENHEKTINDLEGSIAYKESWGLKNLSYPIKNNKKAFFEYMNIEIPNERIQEMNSKLNLNENIIRYLSIKVRKFEETPSPMVKEKD
;
A
#
# COMPACT_ATOMS: atom_id res chain seq x y z
N MET A 1 -17.05 -5.71 -8.33
CA MET A 1 -15.77 -5.45 -7.66
C MET A 1 -14.95 -4.51 -8.51
N ALA A 2 -14.25 -3.58 -7.87
CA ALA A 2 -13.35 -2.67 -8.56
C ALA A 2 -11.90 -3.13 -8.31
N LEU A 3 -11.04 -2.89 -9.30
CA LEU A 3 -9.62 -3.24 -9.23
C LEU A 3 -8.81 -1.97 -9.00
N PHE A 4 -7.86 -2.03 -8.07
CA PHE A 4 -6.98 -0.91 -7.77
C PHE A 4 -5.53 -1.33 -7.71
N GLU A 5 -4.66 -0.48 -8.25
CA GLU A 5 -3.23 -0.54 -8.00
C GLU A 5 -3.01 0.35 -6.78
N HIS A 6 -2.52 -0.22 -5.71
CA HIS A 6 -2.46 0.42 -4.41
C HIS A 6 -1.02 0.45 -3.89
N VAL A 7 -0.54 1.66 -3.57
CA VAL A 7 0.78 1.85 -2.96
C VAL A 7 0.58 2.52 -1.63
N PHE A 8 1.26 2.03 -0.60
CA PHE A 8 1.26 2.72 0.69
C PHE A 8 2.67 2.74 1.27
N MET A 9 2.94 3.78 2.04
CA MET A 9 4.25 4.03 2.61
C MET A 9 4.17 4.00 4.13
N LEU A 10 5.14 3.32 4.76
CA LEU A 10 5.19 3.15 6.20
C LEU A 10 6.41 3.86 6.77
N ARG A 11 6.32 4.24 8.05
CA ARG A 11 7.36 4.98 8.75
C ARG A 11 8.71 4.28 8.69
N GLN A 12 9.76 5.07 8.53
CA GLN A 12 11.14 4.58 8.39
C GLN A 12 11.68 3.87 9.64
N ASP A 13 11.10 4.15 10.81
CA ASP A 13 11.61 3.65 12.09
C ASP A 13 10.95 2.36 12.58
N LEU A 14 10.13 1.73 11.74
CA LEU A 14 9.50 0.47 12.11
C LEU A 14 10.52 -0.68 12.11
N SER A 15 10.47 -1.51 13.14
CA SER A 15 11.23 -2.76 13.16
C SER A 15 10.64 -3.73 12.12
N SER A 16 11.38 -4.78 11.78
CA SER A 16 10.89 -5.81 10.87
C SER A 16 9.56 -6.40 11.32
N THR A 17 9.44 -6.68 12.62
CA THR A 17 8.23 -7.25 13.21
C THR A 17 7.07 -6.28 13.11
N ASP A 18 7.30 -5.01 13.46
CA ASP A 18 6.25 -3.99 13.40
C ASP A 18 5.81 -3.70 11.96
N LEU A 19 6.76 -3.73 11.03
CA LEU A 19 6.46 -3.55 9.61
C LEU A 19 5.56 -4.67 9.11
N GLU A 20 5.90 -5.92 9.41
CA GLU A 20 5.08 -7.07 9.03
C GLU A 20 3.68 -6.99 9.63
N SER A 21 3.59 -6.63 10.91
CA SER A 21 2.30 -6.49 11.58
C SER A 21 1.45 -5.41 10.95
N ALA A 22 2.05 -4.29 10.58
CA ALA A 22 1.33 -3.19 9.94
C ALA A 22 0.78 -3.61 8.58
N ILE A 23 1.59 -4.34 7.80
CA ILE A 23 1.17 -4.85 6.49
C ILE A 23 0.04 -5.85 6.64
N GLU A 24 0.17 -6.80 7.56
CA GLU A 24 -0.86 -7.81 7.82
C GLU A 24 -2.17 -7.18 8.28
N ASN A 25 -2.09 -6.17 9.15
CA ASN A 25 -3.28 -5.46 9.61
C ASN A 25 -3.99 -4.77 8.46
N HIS A 26 -3.24 -4.22 7.51
CA HIS A 26 -3.83 -3.58 6.34
C HIS A 26 -4.48 -4.62 5.42
N GLU A 27 -3.84 -5.76 5.23
CA GLU A 27 -4.42 -6.87 4.45
C GLU A 27 -5.72 -7.34 5.08
N LYS A 28 -5.73 -7.47 6.40
CA LYS A 28 -6.94 -7.85 7.13
C LYS A 28 -8.06 -6.82 6.94
N THR A 29 -7.70 -5.55 6.98
CA THR A 29 -8.66 -4.47 6.73
C THR A 29 -9.32 -4.63 5.35
N ILE A 30 -8.51 -4.89 4.32
CA ILE A 30 -9.02 -5.10 2.96
C ILE A 30 -9.98 -6.29 2.93
N ASN A 31 -9.60 -7.40 3.56
CA ASN A 31 -10.44 -8.60 3.61
C ASN A 31 -11.74 -8.34 4.37
N ASP A 32 -11.68 -7.59 5.47
CA ASP A 32 -12.87 -7.24 6.27
C ASP A 32 -13.84 -6.34 5.49
N LEU A 33 -13.33 -5.60 4.51
CA LEU A 33 -14.14 -4.75 3.63
C LEU A 33 -14.60 -5.50 2.37
N GLU A 34 -14.59 -6.82 2.42
CA GLU A 34 -15.00 -7.71 1.33
C GLU A 34 -14.09 -7.63 0.11
N GLY A 35 -12.85 -7.22 0.33
CA GLY A 35 -11.84 -7.16 -0.71
C GLY A 35 -10.91 -8.35 -0.65
N SER A 36 -10.02 -8.42 -1.62
CA SER A 36 -8.95 -9.43 -1.67
C SER A 36 -7.71 -8.84 -2.32
N ILE A 37 -6.57 -9.47 -2.04
CA ILE A 37 -5.29 -9.06 -2.59
C ILE A 37 -4.89 -10.07 -3.65
N ALA A 38 -4.82 -9.60 -4.91
CA ALA A 38 -4.47 -10.46 -6.03
C ALA A 38 -2.95 -10.63 -6.19
N TYR A 39 -2.19 -9.61 -5.78
CA TYR A 39 -0.73 -9.60 -5.95
C TYR A 39 -0.14 -8.55 -5.02
N LYS A 40 1.08 -8.78 -4.55
CA LYS A 40 1.76 -7.79 -3.71
C LYS A 40 3.27 -7.83 -3.92
N GLU A 41 3.92 -6.67 -3.74
CA GLU A 41 5.36 -6.51 -3.79
C GLU A 41 5.79 -5.63 -2.63
N SER A 42 6.95 -5.95 -2.05
CA SER A 42 7.60 -5.07 -1.07
C SER A 42 8.79 -4.42 -1.77
N TRP A 43 8.81 -3.09 -1.83
CA TRP A 43 9.88 -2.37 -2.52
C TRP A 43 11.01 -1.95 -1.58
N GLY A 44 10.84 -2.19 -0.29
CA GLY A 44 11.85 -1.90 0.72
C GLY A 44 11.89 -0.44 1.14
N LEU A 45 12.94 -0.10 1.87
CA LEU A 45 13.16 1.25 2.38
C LEU A 45 13.77 2.12 1.29
N LYS A 46 13.13 3.24 0.98
CA LYS A 46 13.57 4.15 -0.08
C LYS A 46 13.63 5.58 0.40
N ASN A 47 14.55 6.35 -0.18
CA ASN A 47 14.65 7.77 0.10
C ASN A 47 13.47 8.52 -0.51
N LEU A 48 12.99 9.52 0.22
CA LEU A 48 11.91 10.40 -0.26
C LEU A 48 12.54 11.67 -0.82
N SER A 49 11.92 12.22 -1.88
CA SER A 49 12.38 13.47 -2.49
C SER A 49 12.31 14.63 -1.51
N TYR A 50 11.35 14.58 -0.59
CA TYR A 50 11.18 15.53 0.49
C TYR A 50 10.60 14.79 1.70
N PRO A 51 10.84 15.28 2.93
CA PRO A 51 10.34 14.59 4.12
C PRO A 51 8.81 14.57 4.16
N ILE A 52 8.25 13.45 4.60
CA ILE A 52 6.81 13.29 4.81
C ILE A 52 6.63 12.93 6.29
N LYS A 53 5.89 13.76 7.03
CA LYS A 53 5.65 13.55 8.47
C LYS A 53 6.94 13.24 9.22
N ASN A 54 7.99 14.02 8.93
CA ASN A 54 9.32 13.89 9.53
C ASN A 54 10.07 12.60 9.15
N ASN A 55 9.63 11.90 8.11
CA ASN A 55 10.36 10.75 7.58
C ASN A 55 11.10 11.15 6.31
N LYS A 56 12.41 10.91 6.28
CA LYS A 56 13.24 11.13 5.09
C LYS A 56 13.24 9.92 4.18
N LYS A 57 12.87 8.77 4.73
CA LYS A 57 12.75 7.50 4.03
C LYS A 57 11.42 6.86 4.40
N ALA A 58 11.00 5.90 3.61
CA ALA A 58 9.78 5.16 3.90
C ALA A 58 9.90 3.75 3.33
N PHE A 59 9.21 2.82 3.98
CA PHE A 59 9.01 1.48 3.41
C PHE A 59 7.86 1.58 2.41
N PHE A 60 8.07 1.07 1.20
CA PHE A 60 7.06 1.08 0.15
C PHE A 60 6.48 -0.31 -0.04
N GLU A 61 5.14 -0.39 -0.05
CA GLU A 61 4.42 -1.63 -0.31
C GLU A 61 3.45 -1.39 -1.46
N TYR A 62 3.35 -2.36 -2.34
CA TYR A 62 2.49 -2.31 -3.52
C TYR A 62 1.55 -3.52 -3.52
N MET A 63 0.29 -3.29 -3.84
CA MET A 63 -0.70 -4.35 -3.93
C MET A 63 -1.64 -4.12 -5.10
N ASN A 64 -2.03 -5.22 -5.77
CA ASN A 64 -3.18 -5.23 -6.64
C ASN A 64 -4.34 -5.74 -5.82
N ILE A 65 -5.36 -4.91 -5.63
CA ILE A 65 -6.49 -5.28 -4.79
C ILE A 65 -7.80 -5.24 -5.56
N GLU A 66 -8.72 -6.13 -5.17
CA GLU A 66 -10.11 -6.11 -5.60
C GLU A 66 -10.94 -5.76 -4.38
N ILE A 67 -11.81 -4.77 -4.51
CA ILE A 67 -12.64 -4.32 -3.39
C ILE A 67 -13.91 -3.71 -3.96
N PRO A 68 -15.07 -3.87 -3.28
CA PRO A 68 -16.27 -3.16 -3.73
C PRO A 68 -16.00 -1.67 -3.84
N ASN A 69 -16.40 -1.07 -4.95
CA ASN A 69 -16.10 0.34 -5.21
C ASN A 69 -16.59 1.26 -4.08
N GLU A 70 -17.73 0.93 -3.49
CA GLU A 70 -18.31 1.71 -2.40
C GLU A 70 -17.57 1.56 -1.07
N ARG A 71 -16.65 0.59 -0.95
CA ARG A 71 -15.90 0.36 0.28
C ARG A 71 -14.51 1.01 0.27
N ILE A 72 -14.09 1.58 -0.87
CA ILE A 72 -12.75 2.18 -0.98
C ILE A 72 -12.58 3.36 -0.02
N GLN A 73 -13.63 4.13 0.21
CA GLN A 73 -13.59 5.27 1.13
C GLN A 73 -13.33 4.82 2.57
N GLU A 74 -13.93 3.69 2.97
CA GLU A 74 -13.68 3.12 4.29
C GLU A 74 -12.24 2.69 4.45
N MET A 75 -11.67 2.07 3.43
CA MET A 75 -10.25 1.68 3.45
C MET A 75 -9.37 2.91 3.63
N ASN A 76 -9.62 3.95 2.84
CA ASN A 76 -8.85 5.20 2.93
C ASN A 76 -8.97 5.84 4.30
N SER A 77 -10.15 5.82 4.91
CA SER A 77 -10.35 6.37 6.25
C SER A 77 -9.52 5.62 7.28
N LYS A 78 -9.46 4.30 7.16
CA LYS A 78 -8.65 3.49 8.09
C LYS A 78 -7.16 3.74 7.91
N LEU A 79 -6.71 3.94 6.66
CA LEU A 79 -5.32 4.30 6.39
C LEU A 79 -4.95 5.66 6.99
N ASN A 80 -5.86 6.63 6.89
CA ASN A 80 -5.64 7.96 7.48
C ASN A 80 -5.50 7.91 8.99
N LEU A 81 -6.14 6.96 9.65
CA LEU A 81 -6.08 6.82 11.10
C LEU A 81 -4.89 5.99 11.58
N ASN A 82 -4.19 5.33 10.67
CA ASN A 82 -3.06 4.47 11.02
C ASN A 82 -1.77 5.28 11.06
N GLU A 83 -1.20 5.44 12.26
CA GLU A 83 0.02 6.23 12.45
C GLU A 83 1.25 5.66 11.76
N ASN A 84 1.25 4.36 11.47
CA ASN A 84 2.37 3.71 10.81
C ASN A 84 2.39 3.99 9.30
N ILE A 85 1.26 4.40 8.74
CA ILE A 85 1.15 4.70 7.31
C ILE A 85 1.20 6.20 7.10
N ILE A 86 2.23 6.67 6.40
CA ILE A 86 2.47 8.09 6.23
C ILE A 86 1.88 8.65 4.92
N ARG A 87 1.66 7.79 3.94
CA ARG A 87 1.06 8.18 2.66
C ARG A 87 0.53 6.95 1.94
N TYR A 88 -0.48 7.13 1.13
CA TYR A 88 -1.03 6.06 0.30
C TYR A 88 -1.61 6.62 -0.98
N LEU A 89 -1.74 5.74 -1.99
CA LEU A 89 -2.34 6.08 -3.28
C LEU A 89 -3.02 4.83 -3.80
N SER A 90 -4.23 5.00 -4.34
CA SER A 90 -4.96 3.90 -4.98
C SER A 90 -5.45 4.39 -6.34
N ILE A 91 -5.09 3.68 -7.39
CA ILE A 91 -5.47 4.02 -8.76
C ILE A 91 -6.40 2.92 -9.29
N LYS A 92 -7.61 3.32 -9.67
CA LYS A 92 -8.59 2.38 -10.22
C LYS A 92 -8.17 1.97 -11.62
N VAL A 93 -8.19 0.68 -11.90
CA VAL A 93 -7.80 0.13 -13.20
C VAL A 93 -8.88 -0.82 -13.70
N ARG A 94 -8.88 -1.09 -15.00
CA ARG A 94 -9.82 -2.05 -15.60
C ARG A 94 -9.36 -3.48 -15.44
N LYS A 95 -8.05 -3.67 -15.48
CA LYS A 95 -7.42 -4.97 -15.29
C LYS A 95 -6.01 -4.74 -14.77
N PHE A 96 -5.47 -5.73 -14.08
CA PHE A 96 -4.10 -5.67 -13.62
C PHE A 96 -3.16 -6.04 -14.78
N GLU A 97 -2.01 -5.36 -14.83
CA GLU A 97 -0.97 -5.71 -15.78
C GLU A 97 -0.29 -7.00 -15.35
N GLU A 98 0.12 -7.81 -16.32
CA GLU A 98 0.82 -9.06 -16.05
C GLU A 98 2.29 -8.85 -15.71
N THR A 99 2.83 -7.69 -16.09
CA THR A 99 4.25 -7.39 -15.85
C THR A 99 4.42 -6.79 -14.45
N PRO A 100 5.64 -6.81 -13.89
CA PRO A 100 5.93 -6.16 -12.63
C PRO A 100 5.56 -4.67 -12.65
N SER A 101 5.43 -4.09 -11.47
CA SER A 101 5.07 -2.68 -11.34
C SER A 101 6.06 -1.77 -12.07
N PRO A 102 5.64 -0.54 -12.45
CA PRO A 102 6.55 0.42 -13.07
C PRO A 102 7.82 0.67 -12.25
N MET A 103 7.70 0.65 -10.94
CA MET A 103 8.87 0.85 -10.06
C MET A 103 9.92 -0.24 -10.24
N VAL A 104 9.49 -1.50 -10.40
CA VAL A 104 10.40 -2.62 -10.61
C VAL A 104 11.04 -2.52 -12.00
N LYS A 105 10.27 -2.14 -13.02
CA LYS A 105 10.77 -1.96 -14.37
C LYS A 105 11.84 -0.88 -14.46
N GLU A 106 11.67 0.20 -13.71
CA GLU A 106 12.60 1.32 -13.73
C GLU A 106 13.96 0.98 -13.14
N LYS A 107 14.05 -0.07 -12.35
CA LYS A 107 15.31 -0.50 -11.75
C LYS A 107 16.21 -1.24 -12.73
N ASP A 108 15.64 -1.75 -13.77
CA ASP A 108 16.38 -2.46 -14.80
C ASP A 108 16.97 -1.50 -15.82
#